data_6d35387d8dfd033ccc462b47cedaadb2
#
_entry.id   6d35387d8dfd033ccc462b47cedaadb2
#
_cell.length_a   1.000
_cell.length_b   1.000
_cell.length_c   1.000
_cell.angle_alpha   90.00
_cell.angle_beta   90.00
_cell.angle_gamma   90.00
#
_symmetry.space_group_name_H-M   'P 1'
#
loop_
_entity.id
_entity.type
_entity.pdbx_description
1 polymer ?
#
loop_
_entity_poly.entity_id
_entity_poly.type
_entity_poly.pdbx_seq_one_letter_code
_entity_poly.pdbx_strand_id
1 'polypeptide(L)'
;STSFCPDSASTATAIATGHKTESGVINMCPWTRDVPYETIAEKLHAQKGYKVGIISSVNIDHATPAAFYAHQKTRKNYYQIGVELANSGFEYFAGGEFQKVNGDGTGPNNHEVAAQAGYNVVTTQAGAAALTAGAGKTLIIAENLADGKAMNYAMDAAAGEWQLTDYVKKGIELLDNSKGFFLMTESGKIDWACHANDAAASIHDVLEMSNAVQ
;
A
#
# COMPACT_ATOMS: atom_id res chain seq x y z
N SER A 1 5.84 -15.80 -16.15
CA SER A 1 4.39 -15.77 -16.33
C SER A 1 4.03 -16.40 -17.65
N THR A 2 3.10 -17.33 -17.65
CA THR A 2 2.47 -17.90 -18.85
C THR A 2 1.28 -17.04 -19.30
N SER A 3 0.95 -15.99 -18.56
CA SER A 3 -0.14 -15.08 -18.87
C SER A 3 0.24 -14.12 -19.99
N PHE A 4 -0.57 -14.05 -21.04
CA PHE A 4 -0.41 -13.08 -22.11
C PHE A 4 -0.70 -11.64 -21.65
N CYS A 5 -1.60 -11.50 -20.67
CA CYS A 5 -1.94 -10.24 -19.99
C CYS A 5 -1.68 -10.40 -18.49
N PRO A 6 -0.53 -9.99 -17.97
CA PRO A 6 -0.28 -10.03 -16.54
C PRO A 6 -1.17 -9.02 -15.81
N ASP A 7 -1.52 -9.34 -14.56
CA ASP A 7 -2.28 -8.45 -13.68
C ASP A 7 -1.35 -7.66 -12.74
N SER A 8 -1.94 -6.78 -11.90
CA SER A 8 -1.20 -5.96 -10.94
C SER A 8 -0.34 -6.80 -9.98
N ALA A 9 -0.82 -7.99 -9.56
CA ALA A 9 -0.07 -8.83 -8.63
C ALA A 9 1.23 -9.35 -9.25
N SER A 10 1.15 -9.91 -10.45
CA SER A 10 2.32 -10.47 -11.15
C SER A 10 3.29 -9.39 -11.65
N THR A 11 2.79 -8.23 -12.08
CA THR A 11 3.65 -7.12 -12.51
C THR A 11 4.34 -6.45 -11.33
N ALA A 12 3.63 -6.18 -10.25
CA ALA A 12 4.23 -5.61 -9.03
C ALA A 12 5.23 -6.59 -8.38
N THR A 13 4.95 -7.91 -8.39
CA THR A 13 5.93 -8.92 -7.98
C THR A 13 7.21 -8.80 -8.79
N ALA A 14 7.12 -8.65 -10.12
CA ALA A 14 8.31 -8.53 -10.96
C ALA A 14 9.13 -7.26 -10.64
N ILE A 15 8.46 -6.15 -10.32
CA ILE A 15 9.10 -4.89 -9.90
C ILE A 15 9.75 -5.04 -8.52
N ALA A 16 9.03 -5.61 -7.56
CA ALA A 16 9.46 -5.68 -6.17
C ALA A 16 10.56 -6.73 -5.92
N THR A 17 10.59 -7.82 -6.71
CA THR A 17 11.49 -8.96 -6.45
C THR A 17 12.49 -9.25 -7.57
N GLY A 18 12.26 -8.75 -8.79
CA GLY A 18 13.00 -9.14 -9.98
C GLY A 18 12.58 -10.51 -10.55
N HIS A 19 11.56 -11.17 -9.99
CA HIS A 19 11.07 -12.47 -10.42
C HIS A 19 9.68 -12.39 -11.03
N LYS A 20 9.43 -13.17 -12.07
CA LYS A 20 8.09 -13.30 -12.67
C LYS A 20 7.28 -14.34 -11.90
N THR A 21 5.99 -14.09 -11.76
CA THR A 21 5.03 -15.04 -11.20
C THR A 21 3.77 -15.11 -12.07
N GLU A 22 2.80 -15.95 -11.70
CA GLU A 22 1.51 -16.06 -12.38
C GLU A 22 0.57 -14.90 -12.00
N SER A 23 -0.39 -14.60 -12.87
CA SER A 23 -1.44 -13.62 -12.57
C SER A 23 -2.17 -13.99 -11.28
N GLY A 24 -2.41 -12.99 -10.45
CA GLY A 24 -3.06 -13.16 -9.15
C GLY A 24 -2.16 -13.63 -8.02
N VAL A 25 -0.90 -13.96 -8.28
CA VAL A 25 0.06 -14.42 -7.26
C VAL A 25 0.93 -13.25 -6.81
N ILE A 26 1.18 -13.14 -5.51
CA ILE A 26 2.02 -12.11 -4.91
C ILE A 26 3.28 -12.73 -4.33
N ASN A 27 4.44 -12.38 -4.90
CA ASN A 27 5.79 -12.73 -4.41
C ASN A 27 6.03 -14.22 -4.12
N MET A 28 5.36 -15.10 -4.86
CA MET A 28 5.54 -16.55 -4.73
C MET A 28 6.00 -17.17 -6.04
N CYS A 29 6.74 -18.27 -5.94
CA CYS A 29 7.14 -19.08 -7.10
C CYS A 29 5.91 -19.50 -7.92
N PRO A 30 5.90 -19.32 -9.26
CA PRO A 30 4.70 -19.56 -10.07
C PRO A 30 4.30 -21.03 -10.13
N TRP A 31 5.25 -21.96 -9.96
CA TRP A 31 5.01 -23.37 -10.16
C TRP A 31 4.40 -24.06 -8.93
N THR A 32 5.00 -23.80 -7.78
CA THR A 32 4.64 -24.45 -6.52
C THR A 32 3.82 -23.55 -5.61
N ARG A 33 3.96 -22.23 -5.76
CA ARG A 33 3.35 -21.19 -4.90
C ARG A 33 3.62 -21.41 -3.41
N ASP A 34 4.78 -21.97 -3.08
CA ASP A 34 5.22 -22.27 -1.72
C ASP A 34 6.60 -21.69 -1.38
N VAL A 35 7.30 -21.17 -2.38
CA VAL A 35 8.58 -20.49 -2.20
C VAL A 35 8.37 -18.97 -2.34
N PRO A 36 8.53 -18.19 -1.26
CA PRO A 36 8.43 -16.74 -1.32
C PRO A 36 9.66 -16.13 -1.99
N TYR A 37 9.45 -14.99 -2.67
CA TYR A 37 10.50 -14.16 -3.22
C TYR A 37 10.69 -12.92 -2.35
N GLU A 38 11.87 -12.77 -1.76
CA GLU A 38 12.22 -11.60 -0.96
C GLU A 38 12.16 -10.31 -1.79
N THR A 39 11.47 -9.30 -1.29
CA THR A 39 11.28 -8.02 -1.98
C THR A 39 12.46 -7.08 -1.78
N ILE A 40 12.58 -6.07 -2.65
CA ILE A 40 13.59 -5.00 -2.47
C ILE A 40 13.34 -4.22 -1.17
N ALA A 41 12.09 -4.03 -0.77
CA ALA A 41 11.73 -3.36 0.47
C ALA A 41 12.24 -4.14 1.70
N GLU A 42 12.00 -5.45 1.74
CA GLU A 42 12.51 -6.33 2.80
C GLU A 42 14.05 -6.35 2.85
N LYS A 43 14.71 -6.45 1.69
CA LYS A 43 16.18 -6.40 1.59
C LYS A 43 16.76 -5.11 2.14
N LEU A 44 16.21 -3.97 1.76
CA LEU A 44 16.68 -2.67 2.22
C LEU A 44 16.44 -2.49 3.72
N HIS A 45 15.28 -2.92 4.21
CA HIS A 45 14.96 -2.89 5.63
C HIS A 45 15.93 -3.76 6.45
N ALA A 46 16.08 -5.03 6.08
CA ALA A 46 16.88 -5.99 6.83
C ALA A 46 18.40 -5.75 6.70
N GLN A 47 18.89 -5.45 5.49
CA GLN A 47 20.33 -5.43 5.21
C GLN A 47 20.96 -4.03 5.36
N LYS A 48 20.17 -2.96 5.14
CA LYS A 48 20.64 -1.57 5.20
C LYS A 48 20.09 -0.81 6.41
N GLY A 49 19.07 -1.35 7.07
CA GLY A 49 18.37 -0.67 8.15
C GLY A 49 17.63 0.58 7.66
N TYR A 50 17.21 0.57 6.40
CA TYR A 50 16.34 1.62 5.86
C TYR A 50 14.97 1.53 6.51
N LYS A 51 14.37 2.67 6.76
CA LYS A 51 12.93 2.70 7.02
C LYS A 51 12.18 2.46 5.71
N VAL A 52 11.03 1.80 5.81
CA VAL A 52 10.20 1.50 4.64
C VAL A 52 8.82 2.10 4.79
N GLY A 53 8.36 2.73 3.73
CA GLY A 53 6.99 3.23 3.59
C GLY A 53 6.31 2.70 2.34
N ILE A 54 5.02 2.41 2.45
CA ILE A 54 4.17 1.95 1.34
C ILE A 54 2.91 2.80 1.33
N ILE A 55 2.63 3.43 0.18
CA ILE A 55 1.47 4.30 -0.01
C ILE A 55 0.70 3.88 -1.26
N SER A 56 -0.62 3.88 -1.18
CA SER A 56 -1.47 3.72 -2.36
C SER A 56 -2.75 4.53 -2.24
N SER A 57 -3.20 5.12 -3.33
CA SER A 57 -4.51 5.78 -3.39
C SER A 57 -5.69 4.79 -3.42
N VAL A 58 -5.42 3.49 -3.64
CA VAL A 58 -6.40 2.40 -3.45
C VAL A 58 -6.20 1.72 -2.09
N ASN A 59 -6.86 0.60 -1.86
CA ASN A 59 -6.76 -0.16 -0.62
C ASN A 59 -5.31 -0.55 -0.33
N ILE A 60 -4.89 -0.41 0.92
CA ILE A 60 -3.51 -0.69 1.29
C ILE A 60 -3.13 -2.17 1.15
N ASP A 61 -4.12 -3.07 1.16
CA ASP A 61 -3.99 -4.52 0.91
C ASP A 61 -4.23 -4.90 -0.56
N HIS A 62 -4.34 -3.92 -1.48
CA HIS A 62 -4.44 -4.20 -2.90
C HIS A 62 -3.12 -4.79 -3.44
N ALA A 63 -3.19 -5.44 -4.62
CA ALA A 63 -2.10 -6.27 -5.11
C ALA A 63 -0.76 -5.53 -5.29
N THR A 64 -0.77 -4.28 -5.77
CA THR A 64 0.46 -3.52 -6.01
C THR A 64 1.18 -3.14 -4.71
N PRO A 65 0.55 -2.47 -3.72
CA PRO A 65 1.22 -2.22 -2.45
C PRO A 65 1.59 -3.53 -1.73
N ALA A 66 0.71 -4.55 -1.77
CA ALA A 66 0.97 -5.85 -1.15
C ALA A 66 2.23 -6.54 -1.68
N ALA A 67 2.57 -6.37 -2.96
CA ALA A 67 3.75 -6.96 -3.55
C ALA A 67 5.09 -6.41 -2.98
N PHE A 68 5.07 -5.43 -2.11
CA PHE A 68 6.27 -4.94 -1.44
C PHE A 68 6.45 -5.47 -0.02
N TYR A 69 5.41 -6.14 0.57
CA TYR A 69 5.45 -6.62 1.94
C TYR A 69 4.78 -7.98 2.18
N ALA A 70 4.05 -8.53 1.21
CA ALA A 70 3.25 -9.75 1.41
C ALA A 70 3.63 -10.86 0.42
N HIS A 71 3.36 -12.12 0.84
CA HIS A 71 3.67 -13.33 0.08
C HIS A 71 2.46 -14.24 0.06
N GLN A 72 1.61 -14.10 -0.97
CA GLN A 72 0.33 -14.79 -1.02
C GLN A 72 0.12 -15.57 -2.33
N LYS A 73 -0.41 -16.77 -2.19
CA LYS A 73 -0.78 -17.64 -3.34
C LYS A 73 -1.86 -17.02 -4.21
N THR A 74 -2.60 -16.05 -3.69
CA THR A 74 -3.60 -15.27 -4.42
C THR A 74 -3.80 -13.90 -3.82
N ARG A 75 -3.89 -12.87 -4.67
CA ARG A 75 -4.20 -11.48 -4.27
C ARG A 75 -5.56 -11.34 -3.58
N LYS A 76 -6.41 -12.36 -3.64
CA LYS A 76 -7.73 -12.35 -2.97
C LYS A 76 -7.67 -12.65 -1.48
N ASN A 77 -6.52 -13.04 -0.96
CA ASN A 77 -6.30 -13.29 0.46
C ASN A 77 -6.13 -11.97 1.25
N TYR A 78 -7.03 -11.01 1.04
CA TYR A 78 -6.94 -9.65 1.57
C TYR A 78 -6.69 -9.60 3.08
N TYR A 79 -7.42 -10.40 3.87
CA TYR A 79 -7.20 -10.42 5.32
C TYR A 79 -5.77 -10.84 5.68
N GLN A 80 -5.26 -11.90 5.05
CA GLN A 80 -3.89 -12.38 5.29
C GLN A 80 -2.84 -11.37 4.84
N ILE A 81 -3.08 -10.67 3.74
CA ILE A 81 -2.23 -9.57 3.29
C ILE A 81 -2.16 -8.48 4.38
N GLY A 82 -3.29 -8.11 4.99
CA GLY A 82 -3.31 -7.17 6.12
C GLY A 82 -2.58 -7.67 7.36
N VAL A 83 -2.63 -8.97 7.65
CA VAL A 83 -1.83 -9.58 8.71
C VAL A 83 -0.33 -9.51 8.40
N GLU A 84 0.07 -9.75 7.15
CA GLU A 84 1.47 -9.63 6.72
C GLU A 84 1.95 -8.18 6.76
N LEU A 85 1.11 -7.18 6.42
CA LEU A 85 1.40 -5.78 6.64
C LEU A 85 1.83 -5.52 8.09
N ALA A 86 1.03 -5.95 9.04
CA ALA A 86 1.30 -5.76 10.47
C ALA A 86 2.61 -6.45 10.92
N ASN A 87 2.95 -7.59 10.33
CA ASN A 87 4.14 -8.36 10.65
C ASN A 87 5.39 -7.95 9.84
N SER A 88 5.27 -7.08 8.84
CA SER A 88 6.39 -6.64 8.01
C SER A 88 7.48 -5.89 8.79
N GLY A 89 7.09 -5.23 9.86
CA GLY A 89 7.98 -4.36 10.63
C GLY A 89 8.26 -3.01 9.97
N PHE A 90 7.72 -2.73 8.80
CA PHE A 90 7.92 -1.46 8.08
C PHE A 90 7.32 -0.29 8.86
N GLU A 91 7.85 0.91 8.66
CA GLU A 91 7.56 2.04 9.53
C GLU A 91 6.34 2.85 9.12
N TYR A 92 5.96 2.82 7.82
CA TYR A 92 4.89 3.69 7.35
C TYR A 92 4.01 3.00 6.32
N PHE A 93 2.71 3.02 6.57
CA PHE A 93 1.69 2.64 5.59
C PHE A 93 0.62 3.73 5.51
N ALA A 94 0.20 4.09 4.30
CA ALA A 94 -0.94 4.99 4.10
C ALA A 94 -1.75 4.61 2.86
N GLY A 95 -3.06 4.69 2.95
CA GLY A 95 -3.90 4.35 1.81
C GLY A 95 -5.39 4.27 2.13
N GLY A 96 -6.13 3.67 1.21
CA GLY A 96 -7.51 3.27 1.44
C GLY A 96 -7.61 2.16 2.49
N GLU A 97 -8.83 1.89 2.93
CA GLU A 97 -9.12 0.87 3.95
C GLU A 97 -8.84 -0.53 3.44
N PHE A 98 -8.57 -1.46 4.33
CA PHE A 98 -8.48 -2.87 4.00
C PHE A 98 -9.76 -3.38 3.31
N GLN A 99 -9.62 -4.17 2.27
CA GLN A 99 -10.75 -4.77 1.57
C GLN A 99 -11.56 -5.69 2.49
N LYS A 100 -10.86 -6.48 3.29
CA LYS A 100 -11.47 -7.41 4.26
C LYS A 100 -10.87 -7.22 5.64
N VAL A 101 -11.33 -6.20 6.34
CA VAL A 101 -10.84 -5.83 7.67
C VAL A 101 -10.97 -6.98 8.67
N ASN A 102 -12.08 -7.73 8.66
CA ASN A 102 -12.43 -8.72 9.67
C ASN A 102 -12.18 -10.19 9.24
N GLY A 103 -11.60 -10.43 8.09
CA GLY A 103 -11.41 -11.80 7.59
C GLY A 103 -12.73 -12.55 7.46
N ASP A 104 -12.83 -13.66 8.18
CA ASP A 104 -14.04 -14.47 8.32
C ASP A 104 -14.90 -14.08 9.56
N GLY A 105 -14.48 -13.05 10.28
CA GLY A 105 -15.17 -12.54 11.48
C GLY A 105 -14.86 -13.30 12.78
N THR A 106 -13.96 -14.27 12.76
CA THR A 106 -13.63 -15.09 13.95
C THR A 106 -12.39 -14.61 14.69
N GLY A 107 -11.57 -13.78 14.07
CA GLY A 107 -10.32 -13.24 14.63
C GLY A 107 -10.38 -11.72 14.84
N PRO A 108 -9.26 -11.13 15.31
CA PRO A 108 -9.11 -9.69 15.41
C PRO A 108 -9.18 -9.06 14.00
N ASN A 109 -9.71 -7.85 13.91
CA ASN A 109 -9.67 -7.13 12.65
C ASN A 109 -8.25 -6.61 12.35
N ASN A 110 -7.97 -6.25 11.10
CA ASN A 110 -6.63 -5.84 10.67
C ASN A 110 -6.12 -4.57 11.38
N HIS A 111 -6.99 -3.67 11.81
CA HIS A 111 -6.58 -2.53 12.65
C HIS A 111 -6.07 -3.00 14.03
N GLU A 112 -6.77 -3.96 14.64
CA GLU A 112 -6.35 -4.55 15.93
C GLU A 112 -5.04 -5.33 15.77
N VAL A 113 -4.89 -6.10 14.68
CA VAL A 113 -3.64 -6.81 14.38
C VAL A 113 -2.48 -5.83 14.23
N ALA A 114 -2.67 -4.74 13.49
CA ALA A 114 -1.66 -3.70 13.32
C ALA A 114 -1.33 -3.01 14.66
N ALA A 115 -2.34 -2.66 15.46
CA ALA A 115 -2.14 -2.05 16.77
C ALA A 115 -1.38 -2.99 17.73
N GLN A 116 -1.71 -4.27 17.77
CA GLN A 116 -1.00 -5.29 18.55
C GLN A 116 0.46 -5.47 18.09
N ALA A 117 0.74 -5.27 16.80
CA ALA A 117 2.09 -5.27 16.24
C ALA A 117 2.86 -3.94 16.50
N GLY A 118 2.25 -2.99 17.21
CA GLY A 118 2.86 -1.73 17.63
C GLY A 118 2.72 -0.57 16.63
N TYR A 119 1.76 -0.65 15.73
CA TYR A 119 1.43 0.47 14.85
C TYR A 119 0.50 1.48 15.54
N ASN A 120 0.77 2.76 15.33
CA ASN A 120 -0.21 3.82 15.52
C ASN A 120 -1.20 3.75 14.35
N VAL A 121 -2.39 3.24 14.60
CA VAL A 121 -3.45 3.18 13.60
C VAL A 121 -4.25 4.47 13.64
N VAL A 122 -4.18 5.24 12.56
CA VAL A 122 -4.78 6.58 12.44
C VAL A 122 -5.77 6.58 11.28
N THR A 123 -7.00 6.99 11.56
CA THR A 123 -8.11 6.99 10.60
C THR A 123 -8.71 8.38 10.37
N THR A 124 -8.04 9.42 10.89
CA THR A 124 -8.48 10.81 10.70
C THR A 124 -7.32 11.67 10.19
N GLN A 125 -7.65 12.62 9.33
CA GLN A 125 -6.68 13.59 8.79
C GLN A 125 -6.03 14.42 9.91
N ALA A 126 -6.82 14.84 10.90
CA ALA A 126 -6.30 15.57 12.05
C ALA A 126 -5.30 14.74 12.87
N GLY A 127 -5.59 13.45 13.06
CA GLY A 127 -4.67 12.51 13.72
C GLY A 127 -3.38 12.33 12.93
N ALA A 128 -3.50 12.17 11.60
CA ALA A 128 -2.35 12.04 10.70
C ALA A 128 -1.48 13.32 10.70
N ALA A 129 -2.11 14.50 10.67
CA ALA A 129 -1.42 15.78 10.74
C ALA A 129 -0.63 15.97 12.03
N ALA A 130 -1.15 15.46 13.16
CA ALA A 130 -0.52 15.57 14.46
C ALA A 130 0.73 14.66 14.63
N LEU A 131 0.94 13.69 13.76
CA LEU A 131 2.13 12.83 13.81
C LEU A 131 3.39 13.63 13.45
N THR A 132 4.47 13.35 14.18
CA THR A 132 5.79 13.99 13.99
C THR A 132 6.88 12.93 13.89
N ALA A 133 8.07 13.33 13.45
CA ALA A 133 9.24 12.46 13.43
C ALA A 133 9.42 11.76 14.78
N GLY A 134 9.61 10.45 14.76
CA GLY A 134 9.70 9.63 16.00
C GLY A 134 8.36 9.03 16.47
N ALA A 135 7.27 9.22 15.77
CA ALA A 135 5.97 8.61 16.09
C ALA A 135 5.98 7.06 16.11
N GLY A 136 7.04 6.43 15.61
CA GLY A 136 7.12 4.96 15.50
C GLY A 136 6.39 4.43 14.27
N LYS A 137 6.08 3.14 14.28
CA LYS A 137 5.36 2.52 13.18
C LYS A 137 3.95 3.10 13.06
N THR A 138 3.56 3.45 11.86
CA THR A 138 2.30 4.16 11.60
C THR A 138 1.54 3.56 10.43
N LEU A 139 0.25 3.33 10.62
CA LEU A 139 -0.70 2.97 9.58
C LEU A 139 -1.77 4.06 9.50
N ILE A 140 -1.83 4.77 8.39
CA ILE A 140 -2.86 5.78 8.16
C ILE A 140 -3.86 5.23 7.13
N ILE A 141 -5.12 5.16 7.54
CA ILE A 141 -6.24 4.92 6.63
C ILE A 141 -6.87 6.28 6.31
N ALA A 142 -7.10 6.55 5.04
CA ALA A 142 -7.72 7.80 4.60
C ALA A 142 -9.08 7.99 5.26
N GLU A 143 -9.33 9.21 5.77
CA GLU A 143 -10.58 9.53 6.48
C GLU A 143 -11.79 9.48 5.54
N ASN A 144 -11.63 10.04 4.34
CA ASN A 144 -12.68 10.08 3.34
C ASN A 144 -12.42 8.96 2.31
N LEU A 145 -13.34 8.03 2.25
CA LEU A 145 -13.24 6.87 1.37
C LEU A 145 -14.37 6.87 0.34
N ALA A 146 -14.00 6.67 -0.91
CA ALA A 146 -14.93 6.43 -2.01
C ALA A 146 -15.43 4.97 -2.03
N ASP A 147 -16.23 4.65 -3.04
CA ASP A 147 -16.62 3.28 -3.33
C ASP A 147 -15.40 2.36 -3.44
N GLY A 148 -15.56 1.14 -2.94
CA GLY A 148 -14.45 0.20 -2.83
C GLY A 148 -13.45 0.49 -1.71
N LYS A 149 -13.75 1.45 -0.84
CA LYS A 149 -12.91 1.85 0.31
C LYS A 149 -11.54 2.42 -0.09
N ALA A 150 -11.40 2.93 -1.31
CA ALA A 150 -10.23 3.66 -1.79
C ALA A 150 -10.34 5.16 -1.47
N MET A 151 -9.27 5.92 -1.63
CA MET A 151 -9.32 7.38 -1.59
C MET A 151 -10.27 7.91 -2.68
N ASN A 152 -10.79 9.12 -2.53
CA ASN A 152 -11.51 9.80 -3.59
C ASN A 152 -10.60 9.99 -4.82
N TYR A 153 -11.19 10.13 -6.01
CA TYR A 153 -10.44 10.66 -7.15
C TYR A 153 -10.02 12.11 -6.83
N ALA A 154 -8.86 12.52 -7.33
CA ALA A 154 -8.35 13.85 -7.06
C ALA A 154 -9.32 14.97 -7.44
N MET A 155 -10.10 14.77 -8.51
CA MET A 155 -11.11 15.73 -8.94
C MET A 155 -12.38 15.78 -8.07
N ASP A 156 -12.64 14.72 -7.31
CA ASP A 156 -13.84 14.57 -6.46
C ASP A 156 -13.53 14.87 -4.98
N ALA A 157 -12.27 15.10 -4.66
CA ALA A 157 -11.84 15.37 -3.30
C ALA A 157 -12.43 16.69 -2.79
N ALA A 158 -12.90 16.70 -1.55
CA ALA A 158 -13.38 17.90 -0.90
C ALA A 158 -12.25 18.90 -0.63
N ALA A 159 -12.59 20.17 -0.53
CA ALA A 159 -11.60 21.20 -0.22
C ALA A 159 -10.92 20.91 1.13
N GLY A 160 -9.59 20.79 1.13
CA GLY A 160 -8.79 20.46 2.31
C GLY A 160 -8.71 18.97 2.64
N GLU A 161 -9.32 18.11 1.84
CA GLU A 161 -9.14 16.66 1.96
C GLU A 161 -7.72 16.27 1.53
N TRP A 162 -7.06 15.46 2.35
CA TRP A 162 -5.73 14.95 2.02
C TRP A 162 -5.75 14.06 0.78
N GLN A 163 -4.83 14.36 -0.12
CA GLN A 163 -4.58 13.61 -1.33
C GLN A 163 -3.27 12.81 -1.25
N LEU A 164 -2.95 12.07 -2.28
CA LEU A 164 -1.73 11.26 -2.34
C LEU A 164 -0.48 12.07 -1.97
N THR A 165 -0.38 13.31 -2.47
CA THR A 165 0.71 14.24 -2.16
C THR A 165 0.89 14.47 -0.64
N ASP A 166 -0.20 14.60 0.12
CA ASP A 166 -0.13 14.86 1.56
C ASP A 166 0.37 13.63 2.31
N TYR A 167 -0.09 12.43 1.93
CA TYR A 167 0.40 11.18 2.48
C TYR A 167 1.87 10.93 2.15
N VAL A 168 2.34 11.30 0.96
CA VAL A 168 3.75 11.24 0.57
C VAL A 168 4.59 12.19 1.41
N LYS A 169 4.19 13.45 1.55
CA LYS A 169 4.87 14.43 2.41
C LYS A 169 4.97 13.94 3.85
N LYS A 170 3.87 13.42 4.41
CA LYS A 170 3.86 12.85 5.75
C LYS A 170 4.77 11.62 5.85
N GLY A 171 4.78 10.76 4.85
CA GLY A 171 5.68 9.61 4.78
C GLY A 171 7.14 10.02 4.80
N ILE A 172 7.54 11.01 4.02
CA ILE A 172 8.91 11.53 4.00
C ILE A 172 9.28 12.08 5.39
N GLU A 173 8.39 12.89 6.02
CA GLU A 173 8.61 13.44 7.37
C GLU A 173 8.86 12.34 8.42
N LEU A 174 8.06 11.26 8.40
CA LEU A 174 8.16 10.20 9.40
C LEU A 174 9.30 9.21 9.12
N LEU A 175 9.67 9.04 7.86
CA LEU A 175 10.71 8.10 7.44
C LEU A 175 12.10 8.72 7.45
N ASP A 176 12.24 10.03 7.37
CA ASP A 176 13.54 10.71 7.31
C ASP A 176 14.44 10.29 8.48
N ASN A 177 15.66 9.92 8.16
CA ASN A 177 16.67 9.48 9.12
C ASN A 177 18.07 9.44 8.49
N SER A 178 19.10 9.25 9.32
CA SER A 178 20.50 9.26 8.86
C SER A 178 20.91 8.06 8.01
N LYS A 179 20.13 6.98 7.99
CA LYS A 179 20.44 5.77 7.20
C LYS A 179 19.78 5.79 5.81
N GLY A 180 18.70 6.54 5.67
CA GLY A 180 17.87 6.60 4.49
C GLY A 180 16.58 5.78 4.62
N PHE A 181 15.72 5.90 3.62
CA PHE A 181 14.45 5.19 3.57
C PHE A 181 14.13 4.71 2.14
N PHE A 182 13.20 3.78 2.04
CA PHE A 182 12.55 3.37 0.82
C PHE A 182 11.08 3.72 0.91
N LEU A 183 10.56 4.42 -0.09
CA LEU A 183 9.15 4.79 -0.17
C LEU A 183 8.57 4.34 -1.49
N MET A 184 7.61 3.42 -1.44
CA MET A 184 6.79 3.03 -2.58
C MET A 184 5.51 3.86 -2.58
N THR A 185 5.17 4.45 -3.71
CA THR A 185 3.95 5.24 -3.88
C THR A 185 3.23 4.80 -5.15
N GLU A 186 1.93 4.56 -5.02
CA GLU A 186 1.05 4.19 -6.13
C GLU A 186 -0.17 5.12 -6.20
N SER A 187 -0.44 5.64 -7.39
CA SER A 187 -1.74 6.23 -7.73
C SER A 187 -2.63 5.17 -8.40
N GLY A 188 -3.12 4.21 -7.62
CA GLY A 188 -3.88 3.06 -8.12
C GLY A 188 -5.24 3.44 -8.72
N LYS A 189 -5.77 4.60 -8.39
CA LYS A 189 -7.03 5.12 -8.94
C LYS A 189 -6.95 5.44 -10.43
N ILE A 190 -5.75 5.69 -10.99
CA ILE A 190 -5.57 5.87 -12.45
C ILE A 190 -6.04 4.64 -13.21
N ASP A 191 -5.66 3.44 -12.76
CA ASP A 191 -6.09 2.17 -13.35
C ASP A 191 -7.63 2.01 -13.29
N TRP A 192 -8.24 2.34 -12.15
CA TRP A 192 -9.69 2.25 -11.98
C TRP A 192 -10.44 3.23 -12.89
N ALA A 193 -9.95 4.46 -13.03
CA ALA A 193 -10.50 5.44 -13.97
C ALA A 193 -10.40 4.95 -15.41
N CYS A 194 -9.26 4.36 -15.79
CA CYS A 194 -9.07 3.77 -17.12
C CYS A 194 -10.03 2.60 -17.37
N HIS A 195 -10.23 1.72 -16.39
CA HIS A 195 -11.22 0.64 -16.49
C HIS A 195 -12.66 1.15 -16.62
N ALA A 196 -12.98 2.27 -15.98
CA ALA A 196 -14.27 2.95 -16.10
C ALA A 196 -14.42 3.76 -17.39
N ASN A 197 -13.37 3.90 -18.20
CA ASN A 197 -13.27 4.82 -19.33
C ASN A 197 -13.52 6.29 -18.93
N ASP A 198 -13.14 6.67 -17.71
CA ASP A 198 -13.23 8.03 -17.19
C ASP A 198 -11.91 8.78 -17.44
N ALA A 199 -11.87 9.50 -18.56
CA ALA A 199 -10.70 10.25 -18.95
C ALA A 199 -10.42 11.43 -18.00
N ALA A 200 -11.47 12.08 -17.46
CA ALA A 200 -11.31 13.21 -16.56
C ALA A 200 -10.65 12.78 -15.25
N ALA A 201 -11.20 11.75 -14.59
CA ALA A 201 -10.61 11.21 -13.36
C ALA A 201 -9.18 10.70 -13.59
N SER A 202 -8.93 10.00 -14.70
CA SER A 202 -7.59 9.51 -15.06
C SER A 202 -6.56 10.64 -15.17
N ILE A 203 -6.91 11.74 -15.85
CA ILE A 203 -6.01 12.90 -16.03
C ILE A 203 -5.72 13.57 -14.67
N HIS A 204 -6.75 13.78 -13.86
CA HIS A 204 -6.58 14.42 -12.55
C HIS A 204 -5.70 13.59 -11.60
N ASP A 205 -5.89 12.27 -11.56
CA ASP A 205 -5.06 11.40 -10.72
C ASP A 205 -3.61 11.26 -11.24
N VAL A 206 -3.37 11.36 -12.56
CA VAL A 206 -2.01 11.48 -13.11
C VAL A 206 -1.34 12.78 -12.67
N LEU A 207 -2.08 13.91 -12.69
CA LEU A 207 -1.56 15.19 -12.21
C LEU A 207 -1.26 15.14 -10.71
N GLU A 208 -2.14 14.52 -9.91
CA GLU A 208 -1.91 14.35 -8.48
C GLU A 208 -0.67 13.45 -8.20
N MET A 209 -0.48 12.37 -8.97
CA MET A 209 0.75 11.57 -8.87
C MET A 209 1.99 12.39 -9.24
N SER A 210 1.90 13.23 -10.26
CA SER A 210 3.00 14.15 -10.64
C SER A 210 3.34 15.10 -9.49
N ASN A 211 2.34 15.68 -8.84
CA ASN A 211 2.54 16.57 -7.68
C ASN A 211 3.17 15.83 -6.50
N ALA A 212 2.77 14.57 -6.27
CA ALA A 212 3.32 13.75 -5.19
C ALA A 212 4.80 13.40 -5.38
N VAL A 213 5.26 13.35 -6.65
CA VAL A 213 6.66 13.01 -6.97
C VAL A 213 7.57 14.26 -6.97
N GLN A 214 7.03 15.46 -7.18
CA GLN A 214 7.77 16.72 -7.16
C GLN A 214 8.13 17.18 -5.74
#